data_44f1a64b7ebe92206688120fb0910a5d
#
_entry.id   44f1a64b7ebe92206688120fb0910a5d
#
_cell.length_a   1.000
_cell.length_b   1.000
_cell.length_c   1.000
_cell.angle_alpha   90.00
_cell.angle_beta   90.00
_cell.angle_gamma   90.00
#
_symmetry.space_group_name_H-M   'P 1'
#
loop_
_entity.id
_entity.type
_entity.pdbx_description
1 polymer ?
#
loop_
_entity_poly.entity_id
_entity_poly.type
_entity_poly.pdbx_seq_one_letter_code
_entity_poly.pdbx_strand_id
1 'polypeptide(L)'
;MSSNSRRFSLNTTRRMNRRHFLATGLAVAAMTLPGITLAASERRLRFHHTHTNEKLDIVYRDARGHRPDALAQINQLLRDHRSGDAVAMDPAMLDILSELYDGHGSTGKFEVISGYRSPATNEQLRSRSNGVAKKSMHMQGRAIDIRLTDVATSELRDSAIELGAGGVGYYARSDFIHVDTGRVRRW
;
A
#
# COMPACT_ATOMS: atom_id res chain seq x y z
N MET A 1 34.14 -14.62 78.36
CA MET A 1 33.13 -15.60 78.81
C MET A 1 32.59 -16.24 77.54
N SER A 2 33.04 -17.42 77.36
CA SER A 2 32.42 -18.75 77.36
C SER A 2 31.73 -19.01 76.04
N SER A 3 32.41 -19.77 75.14
CA SER A 3 32.24 -21.24 75.00
C SER A 3 30.91 -21.57 74.28
N ASN A 4 30.84 -22.28 73.19
CA ASN A 4 31.25 -23.65 73.07
C ASN A 4 31.09 -24.19 71.66
N SER A 5 32.02 -24.99 71.24
CA SER A 5 32.04 -25.93 70.14
C SER A 5 30.82 -26.83 70.05
N ARG A 6 30.48 -27.26 68.82
CA ARG A 6 30.51 -28.70 68.49
C ARG A 6 30.43 -28.95 66.99
N ARG A 7 31.45 -29.64 66.52
CA ARG A 7 31.47 -30.38 65.24
C ARG A 7 30.48 -31.54 65.31
N PHE A 8 29.86 -31.89 64.20
CA PHE A 8 29.69 -33.31 63.87
C PHE A 8 29.66 -33.52 62.37
N SER A 9 30.60 -34.25 61.91
CA SER A 9 30.75 -34.90 60.64
C SER A 9 29.75 -36.06 60.56
N LEU A 10 29.22 -36.31 59.35
CA LEU A 10 29.15 -37.69 58.85
C LEU A 10 28.74 -37.69 57.36
N ASN A 11 29.67 -38.12 56.62
CA ASN A 11 29.72 -38.57 55.27
C ASN A 11 28.73 -39.74 55.04
N THR A 12 27.87 -39.65 54.02
CA THR A 12 27.23 -40.87 53.50
C THR A 12 27.08 -40.73 52.01
N THR A 13 28.07 -41.21 51.30
CA THR A 13 28.04 -41.52 49.90
C THR A 13 26.99 -42.57 49.59
N ARG A 14 25.84 -42.19 49.05
CA ARG A 14 24.87 -43.16 48.55
C ARG A 14 25.13 -43.36 47.03
N ARG A 15 25.80 -44.50 46.73
CA ARG A 15 25.93 -45.05 45.38
C ARG A 15 24.53 -45.27 44.80
N MET A 16 24.16 -44.49 43.80
CA MET A 16 22.99 -44.77 42.99
C MET A 16 23.33 -45.81 41.92
N ASN A 17 22.63 -46.93 41.99
CA ASN A 17 22.71 -48.04 41.05
C ASN A 17 22.26 -47.62 39.65
N ARG A 18 23.15 -47.83 38.68
CA ARG A 18 22.87 -47.79 37.24
C ARG A 18 22.02 -49.00 36.86
N ARG A 19 20.71 -48.92 36.90
CA ARG A 19 19.78 -49.84 36.22
C ARG A 19 18.36 -49.38 36.54
N HIS A 20 17.84 -48.51 35.74
CA HIS A 20 16.41 -48.36 35.37
C HIS A 20 16.24 -47.03 34.59
N PHE A 21 16.88 -47.01 33.42
CA PHE A 21 16.50 -46.03 32.40
C PHE A 21 15.35 -46.66 31.62
N LEU A 22 14.16 -46.62 32.16
CA LEU A 22 12.96 -46.92 31.42
C LEU A 22 12.67 -45.68 30.55
N ALA A 23 12.82 -45.87 29.23
CA ALA A 23 12.45 -44.94 28.18
C ALA A 23 10.96 -44.66 28.25
N THR A 24 10.58 -43.54 28.81
CA THR A 24 9.29 -42.92 28.56
C THR A 24 9.44 -42.05 27.32
N GLY A 25 9.14 -42.62 26.15
CA GLY A 25 9.04 -41.90 24.91
C GLY A 25 7.88 -40.91 25.00
N LEU A 26 8.21 -39.61 25.18
CA LEU A 26 7.26 -38.54 25.06
C LEU A 26 7.01 -38.36 23.54
N ALA A 27 5.94 -38.95 23.04
CA ALA A 27 5.46 -38.67 21.69
C ALA A 27 4.95 -37.21 21.70
N VAL A 28 5.79 -36.29 21.23
CA VAL A 28 5.35 -34.92 20.89
C VAL A 28 4.50 -35.03 19.62
N ALA A 29 3.19 -35.11 19.80
CA ALA A 29 2.27 -34.93 18.72
C ALA A 29 2.46 -33.49 18.21
N ALA A 30 3.15 -33.33 17.09
CA ALA A 30 3.21 -32.07 16.35
C ALA A 30 1.79 -31.77 15.87
N MET A 31 1.04 -30.99 16.66
CA MET A 31 -0.20 -30.37 16.18
C MET A 31 0.22 -29.38 15.09
N THR A 32 0.11 -29.79 13.85
CA THR A 32 0.11 -28.87 12.71
C THR A 32 -1.14 -28.01 12.81
N LEU A 33 -1.02 -26.83 13.44
CA LEU A 33 -2.05 -25.83 13.34
C LEU A 33 -2.27 -25.56 11.85
N PRO A 34 -3.53 -25.64 11.36
CA PRO A 34 -3.81 -25.22 9.99
C PRO A 34 -3.35 -23.76 9.91
N GLY A 35 -2.39 -23.50 9.03
CA GLY A 35 -1.91 -22.14 8.79
C GLY A 35 -3.14 -21.31 8.42
N ILE A 36 -3.46 -20.31 9.26
CA ILE A 36 -4.41 -19.26 8.89
C ILE A 36 -3.70 -18.50 7.78
N THR A 37 -3.93 -18.93 6.54
CA THR A 37 -3.63 -18.09 5.38
C THR A 37 -4.53 -16.87 5.55
N LEU A 38 -3.98 -15.76 6.03
CA LEU A 38 -4.65 -14.48 5.85
C LEU A 38 -4.80 -14.34 4.32
N ALA A 39 -5.99 -14.63 3.83
CA ALA A 39 -6.33 -14.32 2.45
C ALA A 39 -6.09 -12.82 2.31
N ALA A 40 -5.17 -12.44 1.41
CA ALA A 40 -4.94 -11.03 1.11
C ALA A 40 -6.31 -10.45 0.76
N SER A 41 -6.77 -9.45 1.53
CA SER A 41 -8.07 -8.84 1.33
C SER A 41 -8.15 -8.25 -0.07
N GLU A 42 -9.31 -8.36 -0.69
CA GLU A 42 -9.56 -7.71 -1.97
C GLU A 42 -9.34 -6.20 -1.83
N ARG A 43 -8.61 -5.62 -2.79
CA ARG A 43 -8.45 -4.16 -2.88
C ARG A 43 -9.36 -3.63 -3.98
N ARG A 44 -10.25 -2.74 -3.58
CA ARG A 44 -11.28 -2.12 -4.42
C ARG A 44 -11.02 -0.63 -4.53
N LEU A 45 -11.19 -0.08 -5.72
CA LEU A 45 -11.15 1.36 -5.96
C LEU A 45 -12.40 1.82 -6.70
N ARG A 46 -12.84 3.03 -6.38
CA ARG A 46 -13.97 3.71 -7.02
C ARG A 46 -13.49 4.99 -7.66
N PHE A 47 -13.77 5.14 -8.94
CA PHE A 47 -13.35 6.29 -9.74
C PHE A 47 -14.52 7.01 -10.39
N HIS A 48 -14.35 8.29 -10.57
CA HIS A 48 -15.16 9.14 -11.43
C HIS A 48 -14.22 10.09 -12.18
N HIS A 49 -14.12 9.94 -13.50
CA HIS A 49 -13.30 10.83 -14.32
C HIS A 49 -14.05 12.13 -14.63
N THR A 50 -13.55 13.27 -14.15
CA THR A 50 -14.26 14.54 -14.16
C THR A 50 -14.49 15.14 -15.57
N HIS A 51 -13.65 14.77 -16.55
CA HIS A 51 -13.77 15.26 -17.92
C HIS A 51 -14.61 14.37 -18.84
N THR A 52 -14.60 13.03 -18.62
CA THR A 52 -15.36 12.08 -19.45
C THR A 52 -16.66 11.65 -18.80
N ASN A 53 -16.85 11.97 -17.51
CA ASN A 53 -17.96 11.52 -16.65
C ASN A 53 -18.09 10.00 -16.50
N GLU A 54 -17.06 9.26 -16.90
CA GLU A 54 -16.99 7.81 -16.74
C GLU A 54 -16.81 7.45 -15.26
N LYS A 55 -17.44 6.35 -14.84
CA LYS A 55 -17.36 5.83 -13.47
C LYS A 55 -16.92 4.38 -13.50
N LEU A 56 -16.11 3.97 -12.53
CA LEU A 56 -15.65 2.61 -12.39
C LEU A 56 -15.58 2.24 -10.90
N ASP A 57 -16.18 1.13 -10.54
CA ASP A 57 -16.09 0.52 -9.21
C ASP A 57 -15.55 -0.90 -9.41
N ILE A 58 -14.32 -1.18 -8.97
CA ILE A 58 -13.61 -2.38 -9.39
C ILE A 58 -12.66 -2.92 -8.33
N VAL A 59 -12.66 -4.24 -8.16
CA VAL A 59 -11.62 -4.98 -7.43
C VAL A 59 -10.44 -5.15 -8.37
N TYR A 60 -9.34 -4.43 -8.12
CA TYR A 60 -8.15 -4.47 -8.99
C TYR A 60 -7.08 -5.45 -8.52
N ARG A 61 -7.17 -5.92 -7.24
CA ARG A 61 -6.24 -6.87 -6.63
C ARG A 61 -6.99 -7.82 -5.70
N ASP A 62 -6.61 -9.09 -5.72
CA ASP A 62 -7.12 -10.15 -4.86
C ASP A 62 -5.95 -10.98 -4.27
N ALA A 63 -6.25 -12.13 -3.65
CA ALA A 63 -5.24 -13.03 -3.07
C ALA A 63 -4.20 -13.54 -4.09
N ARG A 64 -4.51 -13.53 -5.39
CA ARG A 64 -3.61 -13.95 -6.48
C ARG A 64 -2.78 -12.79 -7.03
N GLY A 65 -3.01 -11.57 -6.58
CA GLY A 65 -2.32 -10.36 -7.05
C GLY A 65 -3.21 -9.42 -7.85
N HIS A 66 -2.59 -8.55 -8.65
CA HIS A 66 -3.31 -7.63 -9.52
C HIS A 66 -4.08 -8.38 -10.61
N ARG A 67 -5.32 -7.96 -10.86
CA ARG A 67 -6.21 -8.55 -11.86
C ARG A 67 -6.01 -7.89 -13.23
N PRO A 68 -5.52 -8.62 -14.25
CA PRO A 68 -5.22 -8.01 -15.57
C PRO A 68 -6.45 -7.39 -16.24
N ASP A 69 -7.62 -8.02 -16.12
CA ASP A 69 -8.89 -7.51 -16.63
C ASP A 69 -9.30 -6.18 -15.99
N ALA A 70 -9.10 -6.07 -14.67
CA ALA A 70 -9.36 -4.84 -13.94
C ALA A 70 -8.36 -3.73 -14.29
N LEU A 71 -7.07 -4.07 -14.40
CA LEU A 71 -6.04 -3.12 -14.83
C LEU A 71 -6.34 -2.56 -16.22
N ALA A 72 -6.80 -3.40 -17.17
CA ALA A 72 -7.18 -2.94 -18.50
C ALA A 72 -8.33 -1.92 -18.46
N GLN A 73 -9.35 -2.14 -17.64
CA GLN A 73 -10.45 -1.21 -17.46
C GLN A 73 -10.00 0.10 -16.82
N ILE A 74 -9.12 0.04 -15.81
CA ILE A 74 -8.53 1.21 -15.17
C ILE A 74 -7.68 2.00 -16.18
N ASN A 75 -6.85 1.34 -16.99
CA ASN A 75 -6.05 2.00 -18.02
C ASN A 75 -6.94 2.76 -19.01
N GLN A 76 -8.07 2.17 -19.40
CA GLN A 76 -9.04 2.81 -20.29
C GLN A 76 -9.71 4.03 -19.63
N LEU A 77 -10.08 3.93 -18.36
CA LEU A 77 -10.64 5.08 -17.61
C LEU A 77 -9.61 6.21 -17.49
N LEU A 78 -8.35 5.87 -17.21
CA LEU A 78 -7.26 6.81 -16.95
C LEU A 78 -6.51 7.28 -18.20
N ARG A 79 -7.03 6.97 -19.39
CA ARG A 79 -6.46 7.42 -20.67
C ARG A 79 -6.38 8.93 -20.77
N ASP A 80 -5.59 9.42 -21.69
CA ASP A 80 -5.61 10.84 -22.05
C ASP A 80 -6.95 11.21 -22.68
N HIS A 81 -7.80 11.91 -21.94
CA HIS A 81 -9.15 12.29 -22.40
C HIS A 81 -9.15 13.26 -23.60
N ARG A 82 -8.00 13.85 -23.97
CA ARG A 82 -7.87 14.76 -25.12
C ARG A 82 -7.49 14.03 -26.39
N SER A 83 -6.53 13.09 -26.31
CA SER A 83 -6.08 12.31 -27.47
C SER A 83 -6.80 10.96 -27.61
N GLY A 84 -7.36 10.44 -26.54
CA GLY A 84 -7.92 9.09 -26.49
C GLY A 84 -6.88 8.00 -26.23
N ASP A 85 -5.58 8.34 -26.18
CA ASP A 85 -4.52 7.38 -25.99
C ASP A 85 -4.54 6.77 -24.58
N ALA A 86 -4.41 5.46 -24.49
CA ALA A 86 -4.29 4.72 -23.25
C ALA A 86 -2.94 4.00 -23.18
N VAL A 87 -2.38 3.91 -21.97
CA VAL A 87 -1.18 3.13 -21.68
C VAL A 87 -1.39 2.27 -20.44
N ALA A 88 -0.51 1.32 -20.21
CA ALA A 88 -0.48 0.62 -18.95
C ALA A 88 -0.08 1.60 -17.83
N MET A 89 -0.97 1.77 -16.86
CA MET A 89 -0.68 2.54 -15.65
C MET A 89 0.13 1.66 -14.67
N ASP A 90 1.06 2.28 -13.95
CA ASP A 90 1.86 1.59 -12.93
C ASP A 90 0.94 1.07 -11.81
N PRO A 91 0.85 -0.26 -11.59
CA PRO A 91 -0.01 -0.80 -10.54
C PRO A 91 0.34 -0.32 -9.12
N ALA A 92 1.61 0.04 -8.86
CA ALA A 92 2.03 0.61 -7.59
C ALA A 92 1.29 1.92 -7.27
N MET A 93 0.89 2.69 -8.28
CA MET A 93 0.06 3.88 -8.09
C MET A 93 -1.33 3.51 -7.55
N LEU A 94 -1.92 2.40 -8.00
CA LEU A 94 -3.21 1.92 -7.50
C LEU A 94 -3.10 1.44 -6.04
N ASP A 95 -1.96 0.83 -5.68
CA ASP A 95 -1.69 0.44 -4.30
C ASP A 95 -1.57 1.68 -3.40
N ILE A 96 -0.93 2.77 -3.83
CA ILE A 96 -0.92 4.06 -3.13
C ILE A 96 -2.36 4.58 -2.92
N LEU A 97 -3.19 4.56 -3.96
CA LEU A 97 -4.58 5.01 -3.84
C LEU A 97 -5.38 4.15 -2.85
N SER A 98 -5.19 2.83 -2.86
CA SER A 98 -5.84 1.92 -1.91
C SER A 98 -5.43 2.22 -0.47
N GLU A 99 -4.15 2.47 -0.21
CA GLU A 99 -3.66 2.80 1.12
C GLU A 99 -4.21 4.13 1.63
N LEU A 100 -4.32 5.14 0.76
CA LEU A 100 -4.96 6.41 1.10
C LEU A 100 -6.46 6.22 1.39
N TYR A 101 -7.16 5.42 0.56
CA TYR A 101 -8.58 5.12 0.72
C TYR A 101 -8.86 4.42 2.05
N ASP A 102 -8.10 3.36 2.33
CA ASP A 102 -8.25 2.54 3.54
C ASP A 102 -7.82 3.31 4.79
N GLY A 103 -6.73 4.09 4.71
CA GLY A 103 -6.21 4.91 5.82
C GLY A 103 -7.19 5.99 6.30
N HIS A 104 -8.04 6.49 5.40
CA HIS A 104 -9.12 7.42 5.76
C HIS A 104 -10.45 6.71 6.11
N GLY A 105 -10.54 5.38 6.00
CA GLY A 105 -11.81 4.68 6.13
C GLY A 105 -12.85 5.19 5.14
N SER A 106 -12.42 5.63 3.96
CA SER A 106 -13.27 6.29 2.97
C SER A 106 -14.32 5.34 2.40
N THR A 107 -15.50 5.88 2.17
CA THR A 107 -16.58 5.24 1.39
C THR A 107 -16.85 6.00 0.09
N GLY A 108 -16.12 7.05 -0.16
CA GLY A 108 -16.21 7.92 -1.32
C GLY A 108 -15.66 7.31 -2.61
N LYS A 109 -15.31 8.18 -3.53
CA LYS A 109 -14.69 7.82 -4.81
C LYS A 109 -13.59 8.81 -5.15
N PHE A 110 -12.57 8.36 -5.84
CA PHE A 110 -11.58 9.23 -6.42
C PHE A 110 -12.18 9.95 -7.64
N GLU A 111 -12.24 11.26 -7.57
CA GLU A 111 -12.47 12.08 -8.76
C GLU A 111 -11.13 12.28 -9.45
N VAL A 112 -11.06 11.81 -10.71
CA VAL A 112 -9.85 11.86 -11.54
C VAL A 112 -9.87 13.13 -12.37
N ILE A 113 -8.90 14.00 -12.14
CA ILE A 113 -8.66 15.23 -12.90
C ILE A 113 -7.76 14.95 -14.10
N SER A 114 -6.74 14.10 -13.92
CA SER A 114 -5.83 13.68 -14.99
C SER A 114 -5.18 12.34 -14.66
N GLY A 115 -5.25 11.39 -15.58
CA GLY A 115 -4.48 10.14 -15.56
C GLY A 115 -3.29 10.23 -16.50
N TYR A 116 -3.22 9.32 -17.49
CA TYR A 116 -2.21 9.38 -18.54
C TYR A 116 -2.33 10.69 -19.35
N ARG A 117 -1.20 11.16 -19.80
CA ARG A 117 -1.08 12.34 -20.63
C ARG A 117 -0.12 12.06 -21.79
N SER A 118 -0.61 12.08 -23.01
CA SER A 118 0.23 11.87 -24.19
C SER A 118 1.32 12.96 -24.30
N PRO A 119 2.45 12.68 -24.97
CA PRO A 119 3.48 13.69 -25.21
C PRO A 119 2.92 14.95 -25.89
N ALA A 120 2.01 14.80 -26.84
CA ALA A 120 1.37 15.91 -27.54
C ALA A 120 0.51 16.75 -26.61
N THR A 121 -0.32 16.11 -25.77
CA THR A 121 -1.11 16.81 -24.75
C THR A 121 -0.22 17.51 -23.73
N ASN A 122 0.87 16.86 -23.28
CA ASN A 122 1.80 17.47 -22.35
C ASN A 122 2.47 18.72 -22.92
N GLU A 123 2.87 18.69 -24.18
CA GLU A 123 3.46 19.85 -24.86
C GLU A 123 2.44 20.98 -25.03
N GLN A 124 1.21 20.66 -25.43
CA GLN A 124 0.12 21.63 -25.53
C GLN A 124 -0.16 22.32 -24.17
N LEU A 125 -0.15 21.59 -23.08
CA LEU A 125 -0.34 22.15 -21.75
C LEU A 125 0.85 23.01 -21.31
N ARG A 126 2.07 22.61 -21.67
CA ARG A 126 3.29 23.39 -21.40
C ARG A 126 3.31 24.72 -22.14
N SER A 127 2.82 24.77 -23.38
CA SER A 127 2.75 26.01 -24.15
C SER A 127 1.78 27.04 -23.55
N ARG A 128 0.86 26.59 -22.68
CA ARG A 128 -0.16 27.43 -22.04
C ARG A 128 0.09 27.70 -20.56
N SER A 129 1.06 26.99 -19.94
CA SER A 129 1.31 27.04 -18.49
C SER A 129 2.76 26.68 -18.15
N ASN A 130 3.36 27.45 -17.25
CA ASN A 130 4.70 27.18 -16.73
C ASN A 130 4.72 26.08 -15.66
N GLY A 131 3.57 25.59 -15.20
CA GLY A 131 3.45 24.59 -14.15
C GLY A 131 3.56 23.13 -14.62
N VAL A 132 3.69 22.88 -15.93
CA VAL A 132 3.73 21.52 -16.50
C VAL A 132 5.16 21.08 -16.79
N ALA A 133 5.60 20.02 -16.14
CA ALA A 133 6.96 19.47 -16.30
C ALA A 133 7.20 18.93 -17.73
N LYS A 134 8.41 19.16 -18.28
CA LYS A 134 8.81 18.60 -19.58
C LYS A 134 8.86 17.07 -19.57
N LYS A 135 9.33 16.47 -18.46
CA LYS A 135 9.37 15.02 -18.24
C LYS A 135 8.35 14.64 -17.17
N SER A 136 7.07 14.76 -17.51
CA SER A 136 5.98 14.48 -16.59
C SER A 136 5.80 12.97 -16.36
N MET A 137 5.55 12.56 -15.11
CA MET A 137 5.23 11.18 -14.77
C MET A 137 3.88 10.72 -15.36
N HIS A 138 2.96 11.65 -15.66
CA HIS A 138 1.74 11.36 -16.41
C HIS A 138 2.02 10.74 -17.78
N MET A 139 3.09 11.18 -18.47
CA MET A 139 3.48 10.61 -19.78
C MET A 139 4.02 9.19 -19.70
N GLN A 140 4.29 8.70 -18.49
CA GLN A 140 4.82 7.36 -18.23
C GLN A 140 3.78 6.41 -17.65
N GLY A 141 2.52 6.85 -17.49
CA GLY A 141 1.49 6.08 -16.79
C GLY A 141 1.77 5.93 -15.27
N ARG A 142 2.53 6.83 -14.68
CA ARG A 142 3.04 6.74 -13.31
C ARG A 142 2.55 7.85 -12.40
N ALA A 143 1.56 8.62 -12.82
CA ALA A 143 1.00 9.72 -12.02
C ALA A 143 -0.50 9.85 -12.24
N ILE A 144 -1.16 10.42 -11.24
CA ILE A 144 -2.57 10.76 -11.28
C ILE A 144 -2.82 12.05 -10.49
N ASP A 145 -3.73 12.89 -11.01
CA ASP A 145 -4.26 14.07 -10.32
C ASP A 145 -5.66 13.74 -9.83
N ILE A 146 -5.89 13.82 -8.51
CA ILE A 146 -7.11 13.32 -7.85
C ILE A 146 -7.56 14.19 -6.69
N ARG A 147 -8.81 13.99 -6.31
CA ARG A 147 -9.36 14.26 -4.97
C ARG A 147 -10.25 13.10 -4.55
N LEU A 148 -10.49 12.95 -3.25
CA LEU A 148 -11.38 11.93 -2.68
C LEU A 148 -12.63 12.64 -2.14
N THR A 149 -13.81 12.18 -2.52
CA THR A 149 -15.05 12.96 -2.37
C THR A 149 -15.51 13.20 -0.94
N ASP A 150 -15.03 12.41 0.01
CA ASP A 150 -15.38 12.47 1.44
C ASP A 150 -14.17 12.81 2.35
N VAL A 151 -13.06 13.24 1.75
CA VAL A 151 -11.83 13.64 2.47
C VAL A 151 -11.38 15.01 1.96
N ALA A 152 -11.07 15.93 2.86
CA ALA A 152 -10.53 17.23 2.47
C ALA A 152 -9.21 17.05 1.72
N THR A 153 -9.03 17.77 0.61
CA THR A 153 -7.83 17.64 -0.25
C THR A 153 -6.52 17.92 0.50
N SER A 154 -6.57 18.79 1.51
CA SER A 154 -5.41 19.05 2.40
C SER A 154 -5.06 17.84 3.28
N GLU A 155 -6.04 17.13 3.80
CA GLU A 155 -5.85 15.92 4.60
C GLU A 155 -5.33 14.77 3.72
N LEU A 156 -5.92 14.60 2.53
CA LEU A 156 -5.46 13.62 1.55
C LEU A 156 -4.00 13.86 1.15
N ARG A 157 -3.59 15.13 0.97
CA ARG A 157 -2.19 15.53 0.74
C ARG A 157 -1.29 15.10 1.90
N ASP A 158 -1.67 15.39 3.14
CA ASP A 158 -0.84 15.10 4.31
C ASP A 158 -0.62 13.60 4.46
N SER A 159 -1.67 12.79 4.29
CA SER A 159 -1.58 11.33 4.28
C SER A 159 -0.72 10.80 3.14
N ALA A 160 -0.82 11.38 1.94
CA ALA A 160 0.03 10.98 0.81
C ALA A 160 1.52 11.31 1.06
N ILE A 161 1.82 12.43 1.74
CA ILE A 161 3.18 12.80 2.15
C ILE A 161 3.70 11.84 3.23
N GLU A 162 2.88 11.51 4.22
CA GLU A 162 3.23 10.59 5.31
C GLU A 162 3.51 9.18 4.78
N LEU A 163 2.71 8.71 3.84
CA LEU A 163 2.92 7.43 3.17
C LEU A 163 4.31 7.32 2.51
N GLY A 164 4.85 8.43 2.01
CA GLY A 164 6.21 8.48 1.48
C GLY A 164 6.48 7.58 0.26
N ALA A 165 5.44 7.17 -0.47
CA ALA A 165 5.53 6.20 -1.56
C ALA A 165 5.96 6.81 -2.91
N GLY A 166 6.01 8.16 -3.01
CA GLY A 166 6.37 8.83 -4.24
C GLY A 166 6.29 10.35 -4.18
N GLY A 167 6.09 11.00 -5.32
CA GLY A 167 5.91 12.44 -5.40
C GLY A 167 4.49 12.88 -5.07
N VAL A 168 4.36 13.98 -4.29
CA VAL A 168 3.08 14.59 -3.92
C VAL A 168 3.09 16.08 -4.25
N GLY A 169 2.16 16.51 -5.08
CA GLY A 169 1.91 17.92 -5.39
C GLY A 169 0.56 18.37 -4.84
N TYR A 170 0.48 19.61 -4.30
CA TYR A 170 -0.76 20.15 -3.76
C TYR A 170 -1.23 21.37 -4.55
N TYR A 171 -2.41 21.28 -5.11
CA TYR A 171 -3.02 22.33 -5.94
C TYR A 171 -4.30 22.85 -5.28
N ALA A 172 -4.14 23.57 -4.16
CA ALA A 172 -5.23 24.06 -3.31
C ALA A 172 -6.29 24.88 -4.10
N ARG A 173 -5.85 25.70 -5.05
CA ARG A 173 -6.74 26.55 -5.87
C ARG A 173 -7.63 25.74 -6.81
N SER A 174 -7.15 24.57 -7.26
CA SER A 174 -7.85 23.67 -8.18
C SER A 174 -8.45 22.46 -7.46
N ASP A 175 -8.29 22.41 -6.16
CA ASP A 175 -8.80 21.39 -5.25
C ASP A 175 -8.47 19.97 -5.69
N PHE A 176 -7.16 19.67 -5.88
CA PHE A 176 -6.67 18.33 -6.12
C PHE A 176 -5.24 18.14 -5.62
N ILE A 177 -4.83 16.88 -5.48
CA ILE A 177 -3.44 16.50 -5.30
C ILE A 177 -2.94 15.72 -6.51
N HIS A 178 -1.64 15.87 -6.78
CA HIS A 178 -0.88 14.98 -7.65
C HIS A 178 -0.22 13.90 -6.81
N VAL A 179 -0.30 12.64 -7.26
CA VAL A 179 0.48 11.51 -6.71
C VAL A 179 1.20 10.79 -7.84
N ASP A 180 2.45 10.39 -7.60
CA ASP A 180 3.22 9.59 -8.58
C ASP A 180 4.13 8.55 -7.90
N THR A 181 4.56 7.55 -8.66
CA THR A 181 5.48 6.48 -8.21
C THR A 181 6.95 6.80 -8.47
N GLY A 182 7.30 8.09 -8.55
CA GLY A 182 8.68 8.54 -8.70
C GLY A 182 9.40 8.65 -7.37
N ARG A 183 10.53 9.38 -7.35
CA ARG A 183 11.23 9.67 -6.10
C ARG A 183 10.34 10.46 -5.15
N VAL A 184 10.47 10.22 -3.85
CA VAL A 184 9.76 10.98 -2.81
C VAL A 184 10.14 12.46 -2.90
N ARG A 185 9.15 13.31 -3.08
CA ARG A 185 9.26 14.78 -3.12
C ARG A 185 7.87 15.42 -2.94
N ARG A 186 7.85 16.69 -2.62
CA ARG A 186 6.61 17.48 -2.45
C ARG A 186 6.77 18.89 -2.99
N TRP A 187 5.68 19.50 -3.43
CA TRP A 187 5.62 20.88 -3.92
C TRP A 187 4.22 21.48 -3.81
#